data_00e2b21d3aa725875ae34f5a477d8b84
#
_entry.id   00e2b21d3aa725875ae34f5a477d8b84
#
_cell.length_a   1.000
_cell.length_b   1.000
_cell.length_c   1.000
_cell.angle_alpha   90.00
_cell.angle_beta   90.00
_cell.angle_gamma   90.00
#
_symmetry.space_group_name_H-M   'P 1'
#
loop_
_entity.id
_entity.type
_entity.pdbx_description
1 polymer ?
#
loop_
_entity_poly.entity_id
_entity_poly.type
_entity_poly.pdbx_seq_one_letter_code
_entity_poly.pdbx_strand_id
1 'polypeptide(L)'
;FKSIAVAGSHGKTSTSTFLTTLIDSCTKDTSSIVGGIIPRYESNSIIKNSNYLVAEIDESDGTVSKYKPYLGIINNIDFDHCDYYSNINELIKSLSEFGSNSKILLTNDDCEISRKNINSDYTWSIKKNNNVDFAIISKEFNPGYTIADYYEKGKVITRLKIPIPGIHNLSNITAAISACRIINIDINCILKNIESLQLPRKRFDLRGEILGRKIIDDYGHHPNEIKATI
;
A
#
# COMPACT_ATOMS: atom_id res chain seq x y z
N PHE A 1 19.09 -9.83 -2.26
CA PHE A 1 18.31 -8.69 -1.78
C PHE A 1 17.08 -9.15 -0.99
N LYS A 2 16.54 -8.25 -0.17
CA LYS A 2 15.31 -8.45 0.56
C LYS A 2 14.13 -8.05 -0.32
N SER A 3 13.32 -9.00 -0.77
CA SER A 3 12.12 -8.71 -1.55
C SER A 3 10.97 -8.30 -0.62
N ILE A 4 10.26 -7.25 -1.00
CA ILE A 4 9.05 -6.77 -0.35
C ILE A 4 7.92 -6.88 -1.38
N ALA A 5 6.97 -7.75 -1.11
CA ALA A 5 5.91 -8.08 -2.05
C ALA A 5 4.56 -7.55 -1.56
N VAL A 6 3.87 -6.79 -2.40
CA VAL A 6 2.56 -6.21 -2.10
C VAL A 6 1.49 -6.94 -2.88
N ALA A 7 0.61 -7.63 -2.16
CA ALA A 7 -0.53 -8.39 -2.65
C ALA A 7 -1.86 -7.87 -2.10
N GLY A 8 -2.97 -8.45 -2.54
CA GLY A 8 -4.33 -8.12 -2.11
C GLY A 8 -5.15 -7.50 -3.25
N SER A 9 -6.47 -7.50 -3.11
CA SER A 9 -7.38 -7.17 -4.20
C SER A 9 -7.26 -5.71 -4.66
N HIS A 10 -7.09 -4.76 -3.74
CA HIS A 10 -7.05 -3.33 -4.06
C HIS A 10 -5.85 -2.61 -3.46
N GLY A 11 -5.42 -1.50 -4.11
CA GLY A 11 -4.40 -0.60 -3.59
C GLY A 11 -2.95 -1.06 -3.77
N LYS A 12 -2.69 -2.20 -4.39
CA LYS A 12 -1.34 -2.76 -4.63
C LYS A 12 -0.39 -1.73 -5.26
N THR A 13 -0.77 -1.15 -6.38
CA THR A 13 0.05 -0.19 -7.13
C THR A 13 0.36 1.07 -6.33
N SER A 14 -0.64 1.62 -5.62
CA SER A 14 -0.43 2.80 -4.78
C SER A 14 0.50 2.50 -3.61
N THR A 15 0.28 1.39 -2.91
CA THR A 15 1.14 0.97 -1.79
C THR A 15 2.58 0.73 -2.24
N SER A 16 2.77 -0.01 -3.34
CA SER A 16 4.10 -0.28 -3.90
C SER A 16 4.81 0.99 -4.36
N THR A 17 4.07 1.95 -4.93
CA THR A 17 4.59 3.27 -5.33
C THR A 17 5.06 4.08 -4.13
N PHE A 18 4.24 4.18 -3.07
CA PHE A 18 4.60 4.90 -1.85
C PHE A 18 5.79 4.26 -1.15
N LEU A 19 5.77 2.94 -1.03
CA LEU A 19 6.85 2.17 -0.42
C LEU A 19 8.18 2.37 -1.18
N THR A 20 8.17 2.22 -2.50
CA THR A 20 9.35 2.47 -3.36
C THR A 20 9.87 3.87 -3.15
N THR A 21 8.99 4.89 -3.18
CA THR A 21 9.37 6.29 -3.01
C THR A 21 10.01 6.55 -1.65
N LEU A 22 9.45 6.01 -0.56
CA LEU A 22 9.98 6.19 0.79
C LEU A 22 11.32 5.48 0.98
N ILE A 23 11.43 4.20 0.58
CA ILE A 23 12.69 3.46 0.71
C ILE A 23 13.78 4.16 -0.10
N ASP A 24 13.52 4.49 -1.38
CA ASP A 24 14.52 5.13 -2.22
C ASP A 24 14.91 6.53 -1.73
N SER A 25 13.96 7.30 -1.20
CA SER A 25 14.25 8.62 -0.64
C SER A 25 15.14 8.53 0.60
N CYS A 26 14.93 7.50 1.44
CA CYS A 26 15.67 7.33 2.67
C CYS A 26 17.01 6.60 2.50
N THR A 27 17.09 5.63 1.61
CA THR A 27 18.26 4.74 1.53
C THR A 27 19.03 4.84 0.22
N LYS A 28 18.39 5.32 -0.86
CA LYS A 28 18.89 5.26 -2.25
C LYS A 28 19.16 3.83 -2.74
N ASP A 29 18.62 2.83 -2.06
CA ASP A 29 18.97 1.42 -2.16
C ASP A 29 17.72 0.57 -2.45
N THR A 30 17.02 0.89 -3.56
CA THR A 30 15.77 0.22 -3.91
C THR A 30 15.67 -0.02 -5.40
N SER A 31 15.40 -1.26 -5.79
CA SER A 31 14.82 -1.65 -7.07
C SER A 31 13.31 -1.84 -6.91
N SER A 32 12.54 -1.67 -7.97
CA SER A 32 11.10 -1.91 -7.93
C SER A 32 10.51 -2.34 -9.25
N ILE A 33 9.40 -3.10 -9.18
CA ILE A 33 8.52 -3.45 -10.30
C ILE A 33 7.09 -3.28 -9.78
N VAL A 34 6.35 -2.33 -10.37
CA VAL A 34 4.98 -2.00 -9.94
C VAL A 34 4.03 -1.97 -11.13
N GLY A 35 2.74 -2.09 -10.89
CA GLY A 35 1.71 -2.15 -11.94
C GLY A 35 1.41 -0.81 -12.63
N GLY A 36 1.97 0.31 -12.16
CA GLY A 36 1.71 1.65 -12.71
C GLY A 36 2.96 2.51 -12.80
N ILE A 37 2.89 3.60 -13.56
CA ILE A 37 4.00 4.56 -13.67
C ILE A 37 4.15 5.33 -12.36
N ILE A 38 5.33 5.26 -11.77
CA ILE A 38 5.72 6.07 -10.62
C ILE A 38 6.15 7.45 -11.14
N PRO A 39 5.44 8.56 -10.82
CA PRO A 39 5.69 9.85 -11.45
C PRO A 39 7.13 10.34 -11.28
N ARG A 40 7.70 10.15 -10.09
CA ARG A 40 9.09 10.55 -9.77
C ARG A 40 10.14 9.95 -10.71
N TYR A 41 9.89 8.77 -11.27
CA TYR A 41 10.85 8.02 -12.12
C TYR A 41 10.38 7.91 -13.57
N GLU A 42 9.18 8.37 -13.86
CA GLU A 42 8.51 8.24 -15.17
C GLU A 42 8.54 6.78 -15.70
N SER A 43 8.55 5.81 -14.78
CA SER A 43 8.67 4.38 -15.08
C SER A 43 7.88 3.55 -14.07
N ASN A 44 7.50 2.35 -14.48
CA ASN A 44 6.92 1.34 -13.60
C ASN A 44 7.99 0.42 -12.98
N SER A 45 9.24 0.60 -13.35
CA SER A 45 10.36 -0.18 -12.81
C SER A 45 11.59 0.68 -12.56
N ILE A 46 12.31 0.33 -11.50
CA ILE A 46 13.61 0.89 -11.16
C ILE A 46 14.55 -0.29 -10.95
N ILE A 47 15.67 -0.29 -11.66
CA ILE A 47 16.69 -1.33 -11.53
C ILE A 47 17.97 -0.68 -11.04
N LYS A 48 18.42 -1.09 -9.85
CA LYS A 48 19.66 -0.64 -9.21
C LYS A 48 20.41 -1.86 -8.64
N ASN A 49 21.68 -1.69 -8.36
CA ASN A 49 22.38 -2.63 -7.48
C ASN A 49 21.96 -2.32 -6.03
N SER A 50 20.88 -2.95 -5.56
CA SER A 50 20.19 -2.59 -4.33
C SER A 50 19.97 -3.78 -3.41
N ASN A 51 19.85 -3.51 -2.09
CA ASN A 51 19.51 -4.53 -1.10
C ASN A 51 18.01 -4.81 -1.03
N TYR A 52 17.17 -3.91 -1.54
CA TYR A 52 15.71 -4.04 -1.52
C TYR A 52 15.13 -4.15 -2.93
N LEU A 53 14.13 -5.02 -3.07
CA LEU A 53 13.28 -5.11 -4.27
C LEU A 53 11.82 -4.99 -3.81
N VAL A 54 11.14 -3.91 -4.20
CA VAL A 54 9.68 -3.78 -4.04
C VAL A 54 9.00 -4.34 -5.29
N ALA A 55 8.10 -5.28 -5.11
CA ALA A 55 7.34 -5.89 -6.20
C ALA A 55 5.83 -5.87 -5.89
N GLU A 56 5.05 -5.43 -6.85
CA GLU A 56 3.61 -5.66 -6.86
C GLU A 56 3.35 -7.08 -7.36
N ILE A 57 2.51 -7.83 -6.63
CA ILE A 57 2.15 -9.20 -6.97
C ILE A 57 0.67 -9.25 -7.31
N ASP A 58 0.38 -9.73 -8.50
CA ASP A 58 -0.99 -9.95 -8.94
C ASP A 58 -1.47 -11.33 -8.48
N GLU A 59 -2.67 -11.38 -7.91
CA GLU A 59 -3.33 -12.63 -7.50
C GLU A 59 -4.19 -13.23 -8.61
N SER A 60 -4.48 -12.48 -9.66
CA SER A 60 -5.49 -12.85 -10.68
C SER A 60 -5.20 -14.14 -11.44
N ASP A 61 -3.95 -14.58 -11.52
CA ASP A 61 -3.51 -15.81 -12.19
C ASP A 61 -3.19 -16.96 -11.22
N GLY A 62 -3.45 -16.76 -9.90
CA GLY A 62 -3.19 -17.75 -8.86
C GLY A 62 -1.71 -18.00 -8.55
N THR A 63 -0.78 -17.21 -9.12
CA THR A 63 0.66 -17.40 -8.86
C THR A 63 1.11 -16.78 -7.55
N VAL A 64 0.29 -15.97 -6.90
CA VAL A 64 0.62 -15.25 -5.66
C VAL A 64 1.15 -16.20 -4.58
N SER A 65 0.60 -17.39 -4.42
CA SER A 65 1.03 -18.40 -3.44
C SER A 65 2.46 -18.95 -3.67
N LYS A 66 3.03 -18.76 -4.87
CA LYS A 66 4.37 -19.25 -5.21
C LYS A 66 5.49 -18.30 -4.74
N TYR A 67 5.17 -17.06 -4.42
CA TYR A 67 6.16 -16.08 -3.98
C TYR A 67 6.59 -16.31 -2.53
N LYS A 68 7.87 -16.08 -2.25
CA LYS A 68 8.49 -16.24 -0.91
C LYS A 68 9.27 -14.96 -0.56
N PRO A 69 8.57 -13.85 -0.29
CA PRO A 69 9.23 -12.58 -0.01
C PRO A 69 9.87 -12.54 1.39
N TYR A 70 10.83 -11.63 1.57
CA TYR A 70 11.31 -11.28 2.90
C TYR A 70 10.21 -10.59 3.72
N LEU A 71 9.44 -9.68 3.10
CA LEU A 71 8.28 -9.02 3.70
C LEU A 71 7.10 -9.13 2.74
N GLY A 72 6.07 -9.86 3.12
CA GLY A 72 4.77 -9.88 2.45
C GLY A 72 3.85 -8.82 3.03
N ILE A 73 3.08 -8.17 2.18
CA ILE A 73 2.04 -7.21 2.56
C ILE A 73 0.75 -7.64 1.89
N ILE A 74 -0.33 -7.79 2.67
CA ILE A 74 -1.68 -8.05 2.14
C ILE A 74 -2.56 -6.84 2.48
N ASN A 75 -2.86 -6.04 1.46
CA ASN A 75 -3.64 -4.80 1.63
C ASN A 75 -5.08 -5.06 2.09
N ASN A 76 -5.74 -5.97 1.41
CA ASN A 76 -7.13 -6.37 1.66
C ASN A 76 -7.44 -7.64 0.87
N ILE A 77 -8.59 -8.23 1.18
CA ILE A 77 -9.16 -9.37 0.45
C ILE A 77 -10.59 -9.00 0.11
N ASP A 78 -10.89 -8.90 -1.16
CA ASP A 78 -12.23 -8.68 -1.71
C ASP A 78 -12.43 -9.66 -2.88
N PHE A 79 -13.66 -10.10 -3.11
CA PHE A 79 -13.92 -11.08 -4.18
C PHE A 79 -13.91 -10.37 -5.53
N ASP A 80 -12.76 -10.44 -6.17
CA ASP A 80 -12.48 -9.98 -7.53
C ASP A 80 -11.82 -11.12 -8.32
N HIS A 81 -11.59 -10.93 -9.62
CA HIS A 81 -10.93 -11.91 -10.48
C HIS A 81 -11.68 -13.26 -10.55
N CYS A 82 -13.02 -13.19 -10.77
CA CYS A 82 -13.90 -14.36 -10.88
C CYS A 82 -13.53 -15.32 -12.03
N ASP A 83 -12.64 -14.91 -12.92
CA ASP A 83 -12.18 -15.75 -14.04
C ASP A 83 -11.23 -16.86 -13.58
N TYR A 84 -10.49 -16.63 -12.48
CA TYR A 84 -9.55 -17.62 -11.93
C TYR A 84 -10.09 -18.30 -10.67
N TYR A 85 -10.58 -17.50 -9.70
CA TYR A 85 -11.09 -18.04 -8.44
C TYR A 85 -12.59 -18.31 -8.53
N SER A 86 -13.01 -19.55 -8.29
CA SER A 86 -14.43 -19.93 -8.30
C SER A 86 -15.19 -19.35 -7.10
N ASN A 87 -14.51 -19.02 -6.01
CA ASN A 87 -15.10 -18.44 -4.81
C ASN A 87 -14.04 -17.74 -3.95
N ILE A 88 -14.50 -16.93 -2.99
CA ILE A 88 -13.64 -16.16 -2.10
C ILE A 88 -12.68 -17.04 -1.27
N ASN A 89 -13.06 -18.27 -0.93
CA ASN A 89 -12.23 -19.16 -0.10
C ASN A 89 -10.97 -19.61 -0.83
N GLU A 90 -11.02 -19.76 -2.15
CA GLU A 90 -9.84 -20.07 -2.97
C GLU A 90 -8.83 -18.91 -2.97
N LEU A 91 -9.31 -17.67 -3.09
CA LEU A 91 -8.48 -16.47 -2.98
C LEU A 91 -7.87 -16.36 -1.56
N ILE A 92 -8.69 -16.55 -0.52
CA ILE A 92 -8.20 -16.56 0.88
C ILE A 92 -7.11 -17.61 1.05
N LYS A 93 -7.30 -18.82 0.54
CA LYS A 93 -6.31 -19.89 0.60
C LYS A 93 -5.00 -19.48 -0.08
N SER A 94 -5.08 -18.93 -1.29
CA SER A 94 -3.91 -18.50 -2.05
C SER A 94 -3.12 -17.38 -1.35
N LEU A 95 -3.82 -16.39 -0.78
CA LEU A 95 -3.19 -15.32 0.01
C LEU A 95 -2.68 -15.81 1.37
N SER A 96 -3.33 -16.80 1.99
CA SER A 96 -2.84 -17.45 3.21
C SER A 96 -1.54 -18.23 2.96
N GLU A 97 -1.43 -18.92 1.83
CA GLU A 97 -0.21 -19.58 1.39
C GLU A 97 0.91 -18.58 1.11
N PHE A 98 0.62 -17.46 0.43
CA PHE A 98 1.55 -16.34 0.27
C PHE A 98 2.05 -15.82 1.62
N GLY A 99 1.13 -15.60 2.57
CA GLY A 99 1.47 -15.17 3.93
C GLY A 99 2.40 -16.14 4.63
N SER A 100 2.09 -17.44 4.59
CA SER A 100 2.89 -18.51 5.19
C SER A 100 4.27 -18.65 4.53
N ASN A 101 4.40 -18.32 3.26
CA ASN A 101 5.65 -18.32 2.52
C ASN A 101 6.49 -17.04 2.72
N SER A 102 5.92 -15.98 3.29
CA SER A 102 6.62 -14.75 3.63
C SER A 102 7.44 -14.92 4.89
N LYS A 103 8.66 -14.37 4.94
CA LYS A 103 9.47 -14.42 6.17
C LYS A 103 8.88 -13.55 7.27
N ILE A 104 8.29 -12.44 6.91
CA ILE A 104 7.53 -11.50 7.77
C ILE A 104 6.27 -11.16 6.99
N LEU A 105 5.13 -11.12 7.67
CA LEU A 105 3.85 -10.75 7.07
C LEU A 105 3.22 -9.55 7.77
N LEU A 106 2.82 -8.56 6.98
CA LEU A 106 2.10 -7.36 7.40
C LEU A 106 0.70 -7.35 6.77
N THR A 107 -0.36 -7.22 7.58
CA THR A 107 -1.75 -7.25 7.10
C THR A 107 -2.58 -6.08 7.61
N ASN A 108 -3.65 -5.78 6.88
CA ASN A 108 -4.62 -4.76 7.22
C ASN A 108 -5.65 -5.29 8.23
N ASP A 109 -5.64 -4.77 9.46
CA ASP A 109 -6.61 -5.15 10.51
C ASP A 109 -8.02 -4.63 10.23
N ASP A 110 -8.17 -3.58 9.42
CA ASP A 110 -9.47 -3.05 9.01
C ASP A 110 -10.18 -3.93 7.98
N CYS A 111 -9.47 -4.84 7.32
CA CYS A 111 -10.04 -5.86 6.44
C CYS A 111 -10.49 -7.06 7.26
N GLU A 112 -11.80 -7.19 7.46
CA GLU A 112 -12.37 -8.25 8.28
C GLU A 112 -12.02 -9.67 7.78
N ILE A 113 -12.00 -9.86 6.44
CA ILE A 113 -11.65 -11.15 5.83
C ILE A 113 -10.19 -11.49 6.13
N SER A 114 -9.28 -10.54 5.94
CA SER A 114 -7.86 -10.72 6.26
C SER A 114 -7.66 -11.03 7.74
N ARG A 115 -8.23 -10.21 8.63
CA ARG A 115 -8.13 -10.38 10.09
C ARG A 115 -8.63 -11.73 10.60
N LYS A 116 -9.68 -12.30 9.98
CA LYS A 116 -10.25 -13.59 10.39
C LYS A 116 -9.49 -14.80 9.86
N ASN A 117 -8.82 -14.68 8.73
CA ASN A 117 -8.31 -15.82 7.98
C ASN A 117 -6.78 -15.85 7.82
N ILE A 118 -6.08 -14.73 8.07
CA ILE A 118 -4.64 -14.61 7.85
C ILE A 118 -3.94 -14.36 9.18
N ASN A 119 -3.02 -15.23 9.55
CA ASN A 119 -2.11 -14.99 10.67
C ASN A 119 -0.95 -14.12 10.18
N SER A 120 -0.68 -13.01 10.86
CA SER A 120 0.38 -12.07 10.49
C SER A 120 1.29 -11.73 11.66
N ASP A 121 2.53 -11.33 11.36
CA ASP A 121 3.50 -10.89 12.36
C ASP A 121 3.23 -9.45 12.80
N TYR A 122 2.71 -8.62 11.88
CA TYR A 122 2.38 -7.21 12.11
C TYR A 122 1.05 -6.85 11.47
N THR A 123 0.38 -5.88 12.08
CA THR A 123 -0.89 -5.34 11.58
C THR A 123 -0.87 -3.82 11.50
N TRP A 124 -1.65 -3.27 10.56
CA TRP A 124 -1.94 -1.85 10.54
C TRP A 124 -3.44 -1.56 10.47
N SER A 125 -3.81 -0.34 10.87
CA SER A 125 -5.18 0.18 10.80
C SER A 125 -5.19 1.68 10.54
N ILE A 126 -6.27 2.19 9.95
CA ILE A 126 -6.58 3.62 9.87
C ILE A 126 -7.70 4.03 10.83
N LYS A 127 -8.16 3.10 11.67
CA LYS A 127 -9.14 3.30 12.73
C LYS A 127 -8.45 3.32 14.08
N LYS A 128 -9.05 3.98 15.07
CA LYS A 128 -8.53 3.99 16.44
C LYS A 128 -8.63 2.59 17.04
N ASN A 129 -7.53 1.84 16.93
CA ASN A 129 -7.42 0.50 17.48
C ASN A 129 -6.08 0.37 18.23
N ASN A 130 -6.14 0.05 19.53
CA ASN A 130 -4.93 -0.07 20.35
C ASN A 130 -4.23 -1.44 20.21
N ASN A 131 -4.83 -2.37 19.46
CA ASN A 131 -4.35 -3.74 19.32
C ASN A 131 -3.59 -3.97 17.99
N VAL A 132 -3.20 -2.91 17.29
CA VAL A 132 -2.41 -2.98 16.06
C VAL A 132 -0.99 -2.45 16.29
N ASP A 133 -0.04 -2.92 15.50
CA ASP A 133 1.35 -2.47 15.60
C ASP A 133 1.53 -1.04 15.08
N PHE A 134 0.83 -0.70 14.00
CA PHE A 134 0.91 0.60 13.33
C PHE A 134 -0.49 1.16 13.06
N ALA A 135 -0.65 2.46 13.25
CA ALA A 135 -1.89 3.11 12.81
C ALA A 135 -1.63 4.55 12.34
N ILE A 136 -2.42 5.00 11.35
CA ILE A 136 -2.52 6.41 10.97
C ILE A 136 -3.98 6.82 11.06
N ILE A 137 -4.27 7.69 12.02
CA ILE A 137 -5.65 8.12 12.31
C ILE A 137 -5.83 9.54 11.79
N SER A 138 -6.73 9.68 10.80
CA SER A 138 -7.04 10.99 10.25
C SER A 138 -7.67 11.90 11.30
N LYS A 139 -7.27 13.17 11.27
CA LYS A 139 -7.88 14.28 12.02
C LYS A 139 -8.70 15.15 11.10
N GLU A 140 -8.16 15.44 9.92
CA GLU A 140 -8.78 16.31 8.93
C GLU A 140 -8.49 15.80 7.53
N PHE A 141 -9.52 15.77 6.69
CA PHE A 141 -9.39 15.60 5.25
C PHE A 141 -9.56 16.96 4.59
N ASN A 142 -8.54 17.41 3.87
CA ASN A 142 -8.55 18.67 3.14
C ASN A 142 -8.39 18.41 1.63
N PRO A 143 -8.84 19.32 0.76
CA PRO A 143 -8.52 19.25 -0.65
C PRO A 143 -6.99 19.19 -0.87
N GLY A 144 -6.49 18.04 -1.35
CA GLY A 144 -5.07 17.87 -1.68
C GLY A 144 -4.17 17.37 -0.55
N TYR A 145 -4.62 17.28 0.70
CA TYR A 145 -3.83 16.69 1.79
C TYR A 145 -4.69 16.16 2.95
N THR A 146 -4.10 15.28 3.75
CA THR A 146 -4.71 14.74 4.97
C THR A 146 -3.81 15.06 6.18
N ILE A 147 -4.41 15.56 7.27
CA ILE A 147 -3.74 15.64 8.58
C ILE A 147 -4.09 14.41 9.39
N ALA A 148 -3.10 13.72 9.92
CA ALA A 148 -3.29 12.48 10.67
C ALA A 148 -2.24 12.33 11.77
N ASP A 149 -2.58 11.58 12.82
CA ASP A 149 -1.62 11.17 13.85
C ASP A 149 -1.13 9.74 13.55
N TYR A 150 0.18 9.54 13.61
CA TYR A 150 0.82 8.24 13.44
C TYR A 150 1.12 7.59 14.79
N TYR A 151 0.81 6.30 14.89
CA TYR A 151 0.95 5.49 16.10
C TYR A 151 1.79 4.26 15.83
N GLU A 152 2.63 3.89 16.80
CA GLU A 152 3.25 2.57 16.90
C GLU A 152 2.86 1.94 18.25
N LYS A 153 2.29 0.72 18.22
CA LYS A 153 1.85 -0.04 19.39
C LYS A 153 1.01 0.81 20.38
N GLY A 154 0.03 1.52 19.81
CA GLY A 154 -0.90 2.38 20.55
C GLY A 154 -0.33 3.71 21.05
N LYS A 155 0.96 4.00 20.85
CA LYS A 155 1.59 5.28 21.25
C LYS A 155 1.64 6.24 20.06
N VAL A 156 1.23 7.48 20.27
CA VAL A 156 1.41 8.56 19.29
C VAL A 156 2.89 8.81 19.09
N ILE A 157 3.37 8.72 17.86
CA ILE A 157 4.75 9.01 17.48
C ILE A 157 4.86 10.45 16.98
N THR A 158 3.97 10.85 16.07
CA THR A 158 4.02 12.17 15.46
C THR A 158 2.73 12.50 14.72
N ARG A 159 2.57 13.78 14.35
CA ARG A 159 1.55 14.25 13.41
C ARG A 159 2.11 14.34 12.01
N LEU A 160 1.33 13.87 11.03
CA LEU A 160 1.66 13.85 9.61
C LEU A 160 0.80 14.85 8.85
N LYS A 161 1.41 15.53 7.87
CA LYS A 161 0.71 16.17 6.76
C LYS A 161 0.99 15.36 5.50
N ILE A 162 0.01 14.60 5.05
CA ILE A 162 0.12 13.68 3.92
C ILE A 162 -0.42 14.40 2.68
N PRO A 163 0.37 14.57 1.60
CA PRO A 163 -0.01 15.37 0.42
C PRO A 163 -1.00 14.65 -0.51
N ILE A 164 -1.75 13.68 0.01
CA ILE A 164 -2.67 12.83 -0.74
C ILE A 164 -3.97 12.72 0.04
N PRO A 165 -5.11 13.07 -0.56
CA PRO A 165 -6.42 12.91 0.06
C PRO A 165 -6.97 11.48 -0.11
N GLY A 166 -8.01 11.18 0.63
CA GLY A 166 -8.79 9.96 0.50
C GLY A 166 -8.42 8.87 1.51
N ILE A 167 -9.46 8.24 2.05
CA ILE A 167 -9.33 7.25 3.14
C ILE A 167 -8.61 5.97 2.68
N HIS A 168 -8.84 5.55 1.43
CA HIS A 168 -8.16 4.40 0.84
C HIS A 168 -6.66 4.66 0.64
N ASN A 169 -6.28 5.89 0.24
CA ASN A 169 -4.88 6.29 0.13
C ASN A 169 -4.21 6.35 1.51
N LEU A 170 -4.95 6.79 2.54
CA LEU A 170 -4.45 6.75 3.91
C LEU A 170 -4.09 5.33 4.34
N SER A 171 -4.91 4.32 4.02
CA SER A 171 -4.60 2.92 4.28
C SER A 171 -3.35 2.44 3.53
N ASN A 172 -3.24 2.75 2.23
CA ASN A 172 -2.09 2.39 1.41
C ASN A 172 -0.79 3.02 1.93
N ILE A 173 -0.85 4.29 2.37
CA ILE A 173 0.29 5.00 2.97
C ILE A 173 0.65 4.40 4.33
N THR A 174 -0.35 4.02 5.14
CA THR A 174 -0.12 3.36 6.42
C THR A 174 0.63 2.04 6.21
N ALA A 175 0.21 1.22 5.25
CA ALA A 175 0.93 0.00 4.88
C ALA A 175 2.39 0.27 4.47
N ALA A 176 2.62 1.28 3.62
CA ALA A 176 3.95 1.65 3.15
C ALA A 176 4.87 2.14 4.28
N ILE A 177 4.37 3.00 5.18
CA ILE A 177 5.12 3.47 6.35
C ILE A 177 5.41 2.30 7.30
N SER A 178 4.42 1.46 7.59
CA SER A 178 4.59 0.27 8.44
C SER A 178 5.67 -0.66 7.90
N ALA A 179 5.66 -0.93 6.60
CA ALA A 179 6.68 -1.75 5.93
C ALA A 179 8.08 -1.11 6.05
N CYS A 180 8.21 0.20 5.86
CA CYS A 180 9.46 0.92 6.08
C CYS A 180 9.97 0.75 7.53
N ARG A 181 9.08 0.82 8.51
CA ARG A 181 9.43 0.66 9.93
C ARG A 181 9.86 -0.78 10.25
N ILE A 182 9.19 -1.78 9.68
CA ILE A 182 9.55 -3.21 9.84
C ILE A 182 10.97 -3.49 9.31
N ILE A 183 11.37 -2.84 8.23
CA ILE A 183 12.74 -2.97 7.68
C ILE A 183 13.74 -1.98 8.30
N ASN A 184 13.38 -1.36 9.44
CA ASN A 184 14.21 -0.45 10.23
C ASN A 184 14.59 0.88 9.56
N ILE A 185 13.77 1.42 8.66
CA ILE A 185 13.94 2.79 8.19
C ILE A 185 13.54 3.75 9.31
N ASP A 186 14.42 4.72 9.58
CA ASP A 186 14.20 5.72 10.63
C ASP A 186 12.98 6.59 10.35
N ILE A 187 12.14 6.79 11.37
CA ILE A 187 10.92 7.58 11.25
C ILE A 187 11.18 9.03 10.81
N ASN A 188 12.27 9.64 11.27
CA ASN A 188 12.58 11.01 10.88
C ASN A 188 12.94 11.12 9.40
N CYS A 189 13.53 10.05 8.82
CA CYS A 189 13.74 9.99 7.38
C CYS A 189 12.41 9.92 6.62
N ILE A 190 11.47 9.10 7.07
CA ILE A 190 10.12 8.99 6.49
C ILE A 190 9.43 10.34 6.55
N LEU A 191 9.45 11.02 7.71
CA LEU A 191 8.82 12.34 7.90
C LEU A 191 9.35 13.41 6.96
N LYS A 192 10.67 13.45 6.76
CA LYS A 192 11.30 14.40 5.82
C LYS A 192 10.89 14.17 4.35
N ASN A 193 10.46 12.97 4.03
CA ASN A 193 10.16 12.57 2.65
C ASN A 193 8.67 12.33 2.39
N ILE A 194 7.81 12.43 3.40
CA ILE A 194 6.37 12.15 3.23
C ILE A 194 5.69 13.11 2.24
N GLU A 195 6.14 14.37 2.20
CA GLU A 195 5.62 15.37 1.26
C GLU A 195 5.99 15.09 -0.21
N SER A 196 6.94 14.19 -0.45
CA SER A 196 7.33 13.75 -1.80
C SER A 196 6.44 12.65 -2.37
N LEU A 197 5.51 12.13 -1.59
CA LEU A 197 4.60 11.08 -2.03
C LEU A 197 3.67 11.60 -3.12
N GLN A 198 3.52 10.79 -4.16
CA GLN A 198 2.63 11.04 -5.29
C GLN A 198 1.89 9.75 -5.62
N LEU A 199 0.64 9.90 -6.06
CA LEU A 199 -0.12 8.77 -6.62
C LEU A 199 0.54 8.30 -7.92
N PRO A 200 0.50 7.01 -8.25
CA PRO A 200 0.90 6.54 -9.57
C PRO A 200 -0.01 7.14 -10.64
N ARG A 201 0.47 7.20 -11.88
CA ARG A 201 -0.33 7.65 -13.01
C ARG A 201 -1.63 6.83 -13.12
N LYS A 202 -2.69 7.47 -13.62
CA LYS A 202 -4.04 6.90 -13.72
C LYS A 202 -4.65 6.50 -12.37
N ARG A 203 -4.25 7.13 -11.26
CA ARG A 203 -4.91 7.05 -9.95
C ARG A 203 -5.21 8.47 -9.49
N PHE A 204 -6.47 8.90 -9.64
CA PHE A 204 -6.93 10.27 -9.39
C PHE A 204 -6.02 11.32 -10.08
N ASP A 205 -5.60 11.01 -11.32
CA ASP A 205 -4.58 11.77 -12.07
C ASP A 205 -5.23 12.97 -12.75
N LEU A 206 -4.96 14.19 -12.29
CA LEU A 206 -5.48 15.42 -12.88
C LEU A 206 -4.84 15.64 -14.25
N ARG A 207 -5.64 15.54 -15.33
CA ARG A 207 -5.21 15.71 -16.72
C ARG A 207 -5.33 17.14 -17.21
N GLY A 208 -6.20 17.93 -16.60
CA GLY A 208 -6.41 19.33 -16.97
C GLY A 208 -7.69 19.90 -16.40
N GLU A 209 -7.93 21.16 -16.76
CA GLU A 209 -9.14 21.88 -16.40
C GLU A 209 -9.69 22.62 -17.63
N ILE A 210 -10.98 22.46 -17.90
CA ILE A 210 -11.69 23.12 -19.01
C ILE A 210 -12.97 23.75 -18.47
N LEU A 211 -13.12 25.04 -18.62
CA LEU A 211 -14.29 25.79 -18.18
C LEU A 211 -14.64 25.58 -16.69
N GLY A 212 -13.62 25.56 -15.82
CA GLY A 212 -13.78 25.34 -14.39
C GLY A 212 -14.07 23.88 -13.99
N ARG A 213 -14.00 22.94 -14.95
CA ARG A 213 -14.21 21.50 -14.71
C ARG A 213 -12.88 20.77 -14.77
N LYS A 214 -12.55 20.05 -13.71
CA LYS A 214 -11.36 19.19 -13.65
C LYS A 214 -11.60 17.89 -14.41
N ILE A 215 -10.62 17.49 -15.22
CA ILE A 215 -10.58 16.20 -15.91
C ILE A 215 -9.62 15.31 -15.13
N ILE A 216 -10.17 14.23 -14.54
CA ILE A 216 -9.41 13.28 -13.71
C ILE A 216 -9.44 11.92 -14.42
N ASP A 217 -8.26 11.31 -14.56
CA ASP A 217 -8.08 9.97 -15.09
C ASP A 217 -7.84 9.00 -13.92
N ASP A 218 -8.69 7.97 -13.81
CA ASP A 218 -8.58 6.93 -12.79
C ASP A 218 -8.78 5.55 -13.40
N TYR A 219 -7.96 4.59 -12.99
CA TYR A 219 -7.99 3.22 -13.47
C TYR A 219 -9.07 2.37 -12.77
N GLY A 220 -9.73 2.90 -11.76
CA GLY A 220 -10.78 2.21 -11.01
C GLY A 220 -11.84 1.61 -11.93
N HIS A 221 -12.00 0.30 -11.90
CA HIS A 221 -12.95 -0.47 -12.69
C HIS A 221 -13.84 -1.38 -11.84
N HIS A 222 -13.43 -1.68 -10.61
CA HIS A 222 -14.25 -2.39 -9.64
C HIS A 222 -15.23 -1.42 -8.95
N PRO A 223 -16.49 -1.81 -8.62
CA PRO A 223 -17.46 -0.93 -7.97
C PRO A 223 -16.94 -0.25 -6.71
N ASN A 224 -16.17 -0.96 -5.88
CA ASN A 224 -15.59 -0.41 -4.65
C ASN A 224 -14.50 0.64 -4.95
N GLU A 225 -13.72 0.48 -6.01
CA GLU A 225 -12.71 1.47 -6.45
C GLU A 225 -13.39 2.73 -6.99
N ILE A 226 -14.41 2.58 -7.84
CA ILE A 226 -15.19 3.71 -8.38
C ILE A 226 -15.82 4.50 -7.23
N LYS A 227 -16.47 3.81 -6.27
CA LYS A 227 -17.08 4.44 -5.09
C LYS A 227 -16.05 5.19 -4.23
N ALA A 228 -14.82 4.72 -4.19
CA ALA A 228 -13.75 5.37 -3.41
C ALA A 228 -13.17 6.61 -4.12
N THR A 229 -13.33 6.70 -5.45
CA THR A 229 -12.84 7.81 -6.29
C THR A 229 -13.85 8.96 -6.40
N ILE A 230 -15.17 8.67 -6.40
CA ILE A 230 -16.26 9.64 -6.50
C ILE A 230 -16.65 10.18 -5.11
#